data_02f0a3c4f9e86466f24e968eaa0aa403
#
_entry.id   02f0a3c4f9e86466f24e968eaa0aa403
#
_cell.length_a   1.000
_cell.length_b   1.000
_cell.length_c   1.000
_cell.angle_alpha   90.00
_cell.angle_beta   90.00
_cell.angle_gamma   90.00
#
_symmetry.space_group_name_H-M   'P 1'
#
loop_
_entity.id
_entity.type
_entity.pdbx_description
1 polymer ?
#
loop_
_entity_poly.entity_id
_entity_poly.type
_entity_poly.pdbx_seq_one_letter_code
_entity_poly.pdbx_strand_id
1 'polypeptide(L)'
;MQSDFLVVANRLPVDRNVDDTTGEVTWVPSPGGLVTALKPVLESNRGAWIGWPGATDEVAAEDMPAPEDAGIHMVPVNLDAQDFAQFYEGFSNATLWPLYHDLIVHPTYDKRWWERYQQVNQRFAQAAADVAAKDATVWVQDYQLHLVPGQLRDMRDDVCIGFFLHIPFPAPELFRQLPWRRQVLEGTLGADVVGFHTQDSARNFMEALRAMDYSVQIMDDSESANYLRGARLPEGAHVVGTVALESGRQVKVGVFPISIDSAKVNAQANQPPVLAQASDLRARLGNPKVLIAGVDRLDYTKGIQHRLEAIEFLLDSGRLAPEDVAMVQVATPSRERLDDYQRTRQQVEAIVSRINGNHGSLGRSLIHYLHSGLPFEQIVALYAAADVMLITPLKDGMNLVAKEYVACHSDGSGALVLSEFAGAATQLVQAYLCNPHDVESIADALQLAIEDDPVNKVRRMRQMWDHLQEHDVNRWANAFLQQLREVE
;
A
#
# COMPACT_ATOMS: atom_id res chain seq x y z
N MET A 1 15.65 -19.59 18.01
CA MET A 1 14.35 -20.22 18.41
C MET A 1 13.65 -20.57 17.12
N GLN A 2 13.07 -21.75 17.00
CA GLN A 2 12.28 -22.12 15.82
C GLN A 2 10.84 -21.66 15.99
N SER A 3 10.19 -21.25 14.88
CA SER A 3 8.84 -20.71 14.87
C SER A 3 7.98 -21.47 13.85
N ASP A 4 6.72 -21.74 14.22
CA ASP A 4 5.77 -22.45 13.36
C ASP A 4 5.11 -21.51 12.32
N PHE A 5 5.17 -20.20 12.55
CA PHE A 5 4.64 -19.18 11.65
C PHE A 5 5.65 -18.04 11.49
N LEU A 6 6.01 -17.71 10.23
CA LEU A 6 6.97 -16.67 9.90
C LEU A 6 6.38 -15.67 8.92
N VAL A 7 6.62 -14.39 9.18
CA VAL A 7 6.45 -13.32 8.18
C VAL A 7 7.83 -12.88 7.70
N VAL A 8 8.03 -12.86 6.39
CA VAL A 8 9.26 -12.37 5.76
C VAL A 8 8.91 -11.11 4.96
N ALA A 9 9.38 -9.96 5.41
CA ALA A 9 9.09 -8.68 4.79
C ALA A 9 10.38 -7.84 4.68
N ASN A 10 10.42 -6.89 3.74
CA ASN A 10 11.59 -6.05 3.55
C ASN A 10 12.03 -5.31 4.82
N ARG A 11 11.06 -4.86 5.65
CA ARG A 11 11.31 -4.13 6.90
C ARG A 11 10.81 -4.92 8.10
N LEU A 12 11.54 -4.80 9.21
CA LEU A 12 11.00 -5.15 10.53
C LEU A 12 9.85 -4.21 10.92
N PRO A 13 8.96 -4.63 11.83
CA PRO A 13 7.82 -3.83 12.27
C PRO A 13 8.21 -2.74 13.28
N VAL A 14 9.48 -2.40 13.35
CA VAL A 14 10.06 -1.38 14.25
C VAL A 14 11.03 -0.50 13.49
N ASP A 15 11.10 0.76 13.90
CA ASP A 15 12.08 1.73 13.42
C ASP A 15 13.11 2.01 14.51
N ARG A 16 14.39 2.06 14.12
CA ARG A 16 15.52 2.37 15.00
C ARG A 16 15.70 3.88 15.09
N ASN A 17 15.57 4.41 16.28
CA ASN A 17 15.89 5.81 16.58
C ASN A 17 17.21 5.85 17.37
N VAL A 18 18.13 6.70 16.94
CA VAL A 18 19.38 6.97 17.62
C VAL A 18 19.32 8.41 18.12
N ASP A 19 19.50 8.60 19.42
CA ASP A 19 19.62 9.95 20.00
C ASP A 19 20.97 10.56 19.59
N ASP A 20 20.93 11.66 18.86
CA ASP A 20 22.13 12.31 18.30
C ASP A 20 23.10 12.82 19.40
N THR A 21 22.64 12.98 20.64
CA THR A 21 23.41 13.53 21.74
C THR A 21 24.03 12.43 22.60
N THR A 22 23.26 11.38 22.88
CA THR A 22 23.68 10.31 23.81
C THR A 22 24.18 9.06 23.06
N GLY A 23 23.82 8.91 21.78
CA GLY A 23 24.04 7.68 21.01
C GLY A 23 23.13 6.52 21.44
N GLU A 24 22.17 6.77 22.34
CA GLU A 24 21.23 5.76 22.81
C GLU A 24 20.32 5.29 21.68
N VAL A 25 20.20 3.97 21.52
CA VAL A 25 19.32 3.34 20.52
C VAL A 25 17.99 3.01 21.17
N THR A 26 16.91 3.50 20.58
CA THR A 26 15.54 3.14 20.95
C THR A 26 14.79 2.58 19.75
N TRP A 27 13.87 1.64 20.00
CA TRP A 27 13.04 1.02 18.99
C TRP A 27 11.59 1.48 19.16
N VAL A 28 11.00 1.99 18.09
CA VAL A 28 9.60 2.39 18.09
C VAL A 28 8.82 1.57 17.06
N PRO A 29 7.53 1.27 17.30
CA PRO A 29 6.71 0.58 16.32
C PRO A 29 6.70 1.34 14.99
N SER A 30 7.00 0.65 13.88
CA SER A 30 6.94 1.24 12.55
C SER A 30 5.49 1.50 12.15
N PRO A 31 5.14 2.71 11.72
CA PRO A 31 3.80 2.98 11.22
C PRO A 31 3.61 2.31 9.87
N GLY A 32 2.56 1.52 9.71
CA GLY A 32 2.24 0.93 8.40
C GLY A 32 1.10 -0.09 8.45
N GLY A 33 0.27 -0.09 7.39
CA GLY A 33 -0.87 -0.98 7.29
C GLY A 33 -0.49 -2.45 7.37
N LEU A 34 0.63 -2.86 6.78
CA LEU A 34 1.11 -4.24 6.83
C LEU A 34 1.47 -4.67 8.26
N VAL A 35 2.16 -3.82 9.03
CA VAL A 35 2.51 -4.09 10.42
C VAL A 35 1.25 -4.24 11.27
N THR A 36 0.32 -3.31 11.13
CA THR A 36 -0.96 -3.36 11.82
C THR A 36 -1.76 -4.60 11.47
N ALA A 37 -1.70 -5.02 10.20
CA ALA A 37 -2.38 -6.19 9.68
C ALA A 37 -1.85 -7.52 10.23
N LEU A 38 -0.52 -7.67 10.27
CA LEU A 38 0.13 -8.95 10.54
C LEU A 38 0.51 -9.15 12.01
N LYS A 39 0.69 -8.07 12.77
CA LYS A 39 1.08 -8.16 14.19
C LYS A 39 0.11 -9.04 15.02
N PRO A 40 -1.22 -8.89 14.95
CA PRO A 40 -2.14 -9.75 15.70
C PRO A 40 -2.03 -11.23 15.31
N VAL A 41 -1.78 -11.51 14.02
CA VAL A 41 -1.61 -12.89 13.53
C VAL A 41 -0.34 -13.53 14.09
N LEU A 42 0.75 -12.77 14.13
CA LEU A 42 2.03 -13.23 14.71
C LEU A 42 1.94 -13.46 16.21
N GLU A 43 1.33 -12.54 16.94
CA GLU A 43 1.14 -12.64 18.40
C GLU A 43 0.33 -13.90 18.76
N SER A 44 -0.75 -14.18 18.01
CA SER A 44 -1.60 -15.36 18.25
C SER A 44 -0.91 -16.69 17.92
N ASN A 45 0.08 -16.69 17.02
CA ASN A 45 0.79 -17.90 16.58
C ASN A 45 2.22 -18.01 17.16
N ARG A 46 2.64 -17.13 18.08
CA ARG A 46 4.04 -17.04 18.56
C ARG A 46 5.04 -17.00 17.42
N GLY A 47 4.72 -16.19 16.41
CA GLY A 47 5.44 -16.14 15.16
C GLY A 47 6.73 -15.32 15.22
N ALA A 48 7.52 -15.44 14.15
CA ALA A 48 8.70 -14.62 13.93
C ALA A 48 8.49 -13.65 12.75
N TRP A 49 9.07 -12.46 12.85
CA TRP A 49 9.15 -11.50 11.74
C TRP A 49 10.61 -11.34 11.32
N ILE A 50 10.89 -11.67 10.07
CA ILE A 50 12.21 -11.56 9.44
C ILE A 50 12.20 -10.30 8.57
N GLY A 51 13.17 -9.40 8.76
CA GLY A 51 13.21 -8.16 8.03
C GLY A 51 14.48 -7.34 8.24
N TRP A 52 14.68 -6.33 7.40
CA TRP A 52 15.74 -5.35 7.57
C TRP A 52 15.39 -4.36 8.70
N PRO A 53 16.31 -4.10 9.67
CA PRO A 53 16.05 -3.19 10.79
C PRO A 53 16.06 -1.70 10.42
N GLY A 54 16.33 -1.36 9.13
CA GLY A 54 16.28 0.01 8.63
C GLY A 54 17.57 0.81 8.80
N ALA A 55 18.63 0.19 9.27
CA ALA A 55 19.95 0.76 9.40
C ALA A 55 20.92 0.10 8.41
N THR A 56 21.94 0.84 7.96
CA THR A 56 22.99 0.31 7.07
C THR A 56 24.24 -0.13 7.81
N ASP A 57 24.29 0.05 9.10
CA ASP A 57 25.22 -0.57 10.03
C ASP A 57 24.67 -1.92 10.50
N GLU A 58 25.55 -2.77 10.99
CA GLU A 58 25.18 -4.08 11.49
C GLU A 58 24.39 -3.96 12.81
N VAL A 59 23.24 -4.62 12.86
CA VAL A 59 22.41 -4.75 14.05
C VAL A 59 22.41 -6.23 14.45
N ALA A 60 22.90 -6.51 15.65
CA ALA A 60 22.91 -7.88 16.18
C ALA A 60 21.50 -8.30 16.62
N ALA A 61 21.24 -9.61 16.60
CA ALA A 61 19.94 -10.12 17.06
C ALA A 61 19.66 -9.81 18.55
N GLU A 62 20.71 -9.70 19.35
CA GLU A 62 20.65 -9.34 20.77
C GLU A 62 20.31 -7.87 21.03
N ASP A 63 20.50 -6.99 20.02
CA ASP A 63 20.15 -5.57 20.08
C ASP A 63 18.67 -5.31 19.75
N MET A 64 17.97 -6.34 19.28
CA MET A 64 16.54 -6.24 18.95
C MET A 64 15.68 -6.23 20.22
N PRO A 65 14.51 -5.56 20.20
CA PRO A 65 13.56 -5.65 21.31
C PRO A 65 13.23 -7.10 21.67
N ALA A 66 13.24 -7.40 22.97
CA ALA A 66 12.92 -8.74 23.42
C ALA A 66 11.49 -9.15 23.01
N PRO A 67 11.24 -10.44 22.68
CA PRO A 67 9.92 -10.90 22.30
C PRO A 67 8.83 -10.61 23.35
N GLU A 68 9.21 -10.59 24.64
CA GLU A 68 8.33 -10.28 25.76
C GLU A 68 7.83 -8.82 25.73
N ASP A 69 8.67 -7.90 25.23
CA ASP A 69 8.36 -6.46 25.13
C ASP A 69 7.66 -6.13 23.80
N ALA A 70 8.07 -6.78 22.72
CA ALA A 70 7.56 -6.52 21.38
C ALA A 70 6.32 -7.35 20.99
N GLY A 71 6.06 -8.45 21.73
CA GLY A 71 4.99 -9.42 21.44
C GLY A 71 5.31 -10.39 20.29
N ILE A 72 6.44 -10.20 19.57
CA ILE A 72 6.87 -11.02 18.43
C ILE A 72 8.38 -11.21 18.41
N HIS A 73 8.84 -12.35 17.93
CA HIS A 73 10.27 -12.62 17.71
C HIS A 73 10.74 -11.93 16.43
N MET A 74 11.68 -11.00 16.50
CA MET A 74 12.25 -10.29 15.37
C MET A 74 13.61 -10.85 14.97
N VAL A 75 13.80 -11.10 13.67
CA VAL A 75 15.03 -11.66 13.10
C VAL A 75 15.59 -10.65 12.08
N PRO A 76 16.69 -9.95 12.40
CA PRO A 76 17.24 -8.94 11.52
C PRO A 76 17.98 -9.57 10.33
N VAL A 77 17.71 -9.04 9.13
CA VAL A 77 18.51 -9.26 7.93
C VAL A 77 19.21 -7.95 7.61
N ASN A 78 20.51 -7.88 7.89
CA ASN A 78 21.27 -6.64 7.71
C ASN A 78 21.52 -6.34 6.25
N LEU A 79 21.35 -5.07 5.88
CA LEU A 79 21.68 -4.50 4.58
C LEU A 79 22.73 -3.42 4.77
N ASP A 80 23.89 -3.57 4.12
CA ASP A 80 24.89 -2.52 4.09
C ASP A 80 24.50 -1.37 3.13
N ALA A 81 25.29 -0.32 3.08
CA ALA A 81 25.02 0.84 2.22
C ALA A 81 24.96 0.47 0.72
N GLN A 82 25.72 -0.54 0.27
CA GLN A 82 25.68 -1.01 -1.11
C GLN A 82 24.45 -1.85 -1.39
N ASP A 83 24.01 -2.69 -0.44
CA ASP A 83 22.74 -3.39 -0.52
C ASP A 83 21.58 -2.40 -0.60
N PHE A 84 21.55 -1.39 0.27
CA PHE A 84 20.54 -0.36 0.23
C PHE A 84 20.48 0.35 -1.13
N ALA A 85 21.63 0.77 -1.66
CA ALA A 85 21.70 1.48 -2.94
C ALA A 85 21.31 0.58 -4.14
N GLN A 86 21.72 -0.70 -4.18
CA GLN A 86 21.53 -1.55 -5.37
C GLN A 86 20.28 -2.43 -5.30
N PHE A 87 19.97 -3.00 -4.13
CA PHE A 87 18.79 -3.82 -3.95
C PHE A 87 17.54 -2.97 -3.72
N TYR A 88 17.58 -2.04 -2.72
CA TYR A 88 16.40 -1.28 -2.34
C TYR A 88 16.14 -0.09 -3.27
N GLU A 89 17.07 0.88 -3.36
CA GLU A 89 16.88 2.05 -4.24
C GLU A 89 16.95 1.65 -5.72
N GLY A 90 17.89 0.77 -6.10
CA GLY A 90 18.09 0.32 -7.47
C GLY A 90 17.01 -0.64 -7.95
N PHE A 91 17.20 -1.96 -7.77
CA PHE A 91 16.33 -2.95 -8.40
C PHE A 91 14.88 -2.87 -7.92
N SER A 92 14.65 -2.70 -6.63
CA SER A 92 13.30 -2.63 -6.11
C SER A 92 12.58 -1.34 -6.54
N ASN A 93 13.21 -0.17 -6.38
CA ASN A 93 12.51 1.12 -6.50
C ASN A 93 12.78 1.89 -7.79
N ALA A 94 13.88 1.60 -8.51
CA ALA A 94 14.15 2.19 -9.83
C ALA A 94 13.97 1.20 -10.99
N THR A 95 13.71 -0.10 -10.72
CA THR A 95 13.37 -1.10 -11.75
C THR A 95 11.94 -1.62 -11.57
N LEU A 96 11.65 -2.35 -10.47
CA LEU A 96 10.35 -3.02 -10.30
C LEU A 96 9.23 -2.03 -10.03
N TRP A 97 9.43 -1.06 -9.15
CA TRP A 97 8.38 -0.10 -8.78
C TRP A 97 7.79 0.63 -10.00
N PRO A 98 8.58 1.30 -10.87
CA PRO A 98 8.01 1.95 -12.06
C PRO A 98 7.42 0.97 -13.06
N LEU A 99 8.03 -0.22 -13.24
CA LEU A 99 7.49 -1.24 -14.14
C LEU A 99 6.11 -1.73 -13.67
N TYR A 100 5.91 -1.92 -12.37
CA TYR A 100 4.66 -2.42 -11.79
C TYR A 100 3.59 -1.33 -11.68
N HIS A 101 3.98 -0.07 -11.82
CA HIS A 101 3.07 1.08 -11.88
C HIS A 101 2.97 1.65 -13.31
N ASP A 102 2.78 0.76 -14.29
CA ASP A 102 2.45 1.08 -15.68
C ASP A 102 3.44 2.07 -16.36
N LEU A 103 4.71 2.05 -15.98
CA LEU A 103 5.78 2.87 -16.54
C LEU A 103 5.53 4.39 -16.45
N ILE A 104 4.89 4.87 -15.39
CA ILE A 104 4.71 6.32 -15.13
C ILE A 104 6.05 7.04 -15.22
N VAL A 105 7.14 6.40 -14.78
CA VAL A 105 8.52 6.78 -15.08
C VAL A 105 9.26 5.58 -15.68
N HIS A 106 10.34 5.84 -16.42
CA HIS A 106 11.08 4.76 -17.06
C HIS A 106 11.90 3.96 -16.05
N PRO A 107 11.77 2.61 -16.04
CA PRO A 107 12.60 1.76 -15.20
C PRO A 107 14.04 1.71 -15.70
N THR A 108 14.96 1.59 -14.76
CA THR A 108 16.38 1.36 -15.06
C THR A 108 16.71 -0.12 -14.92
N TYR A 109 17.32 -0.71 -15.94
CA TYR A 109 17.75 -2.11 -15.94
C TYR A 109 19.27 -2.19 -15.78
N ASP A 110 19.75 -2.45 -14.56
CA ASP A 110 21.19 -2.61 -14.24
C ASP A 110 21.43 -4.05 -13.74
N LYS A 111 22.35 -4.76 -14.42
CA LYS A 111 22.70 -6.13 -14.07
C LYS A 111 23.29 -6.25 -12.66
N ARG A 112 24.05 -5.26 -12.18
CA ARG A 112 24.64 -5.26 -10.83
C ARG A 112 23.54 -5.16 -9.77
N TRP A 113 22.46 -4.40 -10.04
CA TRP A 113 21.31 -4.31 -9.15
C TRP A 113 20.55 -5.63 -9.09
N TRP A 114 20.42 -6.31 -10.24
CA TRP A 114 19.82 -7.64 -10.29
C TRP A 114 20.65 -8.67 -9.49
N GLU A 115 21.95 -8.71 -9.68
CA GLU A 115 22.85 -9.62 -8.95
C GLU A 115 22.78 -9.36 -7.43
N ARG A 116 22.71 -8.09 -7.02
CA ARG A 116 22.52 -7.73 -5.61
C ARG A 116 21.14 -8.14 -5.09
N TYR A 117 20.10 -7.95 -5.89
CA TYR A 117 18.74 -8.40 -5.56
C TYR A 117 18.69 -9.91 -5.29
N GLN A 118 19.33 -10.72 -6.11
CA GLN A 118 19.46 -12.16 -5.89
C GLN A 118 20.16 -12.49 -4.56
N GLN A 119 21.28 -11.83 -4.26
CA GLN A 119 22.06 -12.05 -3.04
C GLN A 119 21.30 -11.66 -1.77
N VAL A 120 20.61 -10.54 -1.81
CA VAL A 120 19.79 -10.10 -0.66
C VAL A 120 18.62 -11.06 -0.43
N ASN A 121 17.89 -11.43 -1.49
CA ASN A 121 16.81 -12.43 -1.38
C ASN A 121 17.32 -13.75 -0.79
N GLN A 122 18.54 -14.20 -1.18
CA GLN A 122 19.16 -15.40 -0.61
C GLN A 122 19.40 -15.29 0.90
N ARG A 123 19.79 -14.11 1.40
CA ARG A 123 19.95 -13.89 2.86
C ARG A 123 18.60 -13.95 3.60
N PHE A 124 17.53 -13.39 3.02
CA PHE A 124 16.18 -13.50 3.58
C PHE A 124 15.69 -14.95 3.60
N ALA A 125 15.91 -15.69 2.50
CA ALA A 125 15.55 -17.10 2.40
C ALA A 125 16.32 -17.96 3.41
N GLN A 126 17.62 -17.72 3.59
CA GLN A 126 18.45 -18.42 4.57
C GLN A 126 17.98 -18.12 6.00
N ALA A 127 17.71 -16.85 6.34
CA ALA A 127 17.19 -16.49 7.66
C ALA A 127 15.84 -17.16 7.94
N ALA A 128 14.96 -17.27 6.94
CA ALA A 128 13.71 -18.00 7.06
C ALA A 128 13.94 -19.51 7.25
N ALA A 129 14.84 -20.12 6.50
CA ALA A 129 15.17 -21.54 6.62
C ALA A 129 15.73 -21.90 8.01
N ASP A 130 16.57 -21.01 8.60
CA ASP A 130 17.19 -21.22 9.90
C ASP A 130 16.20 -21.13 11.07
N VAL A 131 15.15 -20.32 10.93
CA VAL A 131 14.17 -20.01 11.98
C VAL A 131 12.89 -20.86 11.85
N ALA A 132 12.56 -21.33 10.65
CA ALA A 132 11.36 -22.14 10.43
C ALA A 132 11.45 -23.48 11.15
N ALA A 133 10.43 -23.79 11.96
CA ALA A 133 10.22 -25.13 12.50
C ALA A 133 9.90 -26.11 11.35
N LYS A 134 9.84 -27.41 11.67
CA LYS A 134 9.37 -28.40 10.73
C LYS A 134 7.88 -28.13 10.43
N ASP A 135 7.50 -28.25 9.16
CA ASP A 135 6.12 -28.01 8.67
C ASP A 135 5.60 -26.58 8.96
N ALA A 136 6.53 -25.60 9.10
CA ALA A 136 6.17 -24.21 9.38
C ALA A 136 5.49 -23.53 8.20
N THR A 137 4.62 -22.57 8.49
CA THR A 137 4.05 -21.64 7.50
C THR A 137 4.93 -20.39 7.37
N VAL A 138 5.38 -20.08 6.15
CA VAL A 138 6.19 -18.90 5.84
C VAL A 138 5.45 -17.99 4.88
N TRP A 139 5.15 -16.76 5.32
CA TRP A 139 4.42 -15.78 4.52
C TRP A 139 5.33 -14.63 4.07
N VAL A 140 5.75 -14.69 2.81
CA VAL A 140 6.66 -13.71 2.17
C VAL A 140 5.87 -12.55 1.61
N GLN A 141 6.36 -11.32 1.86
CA GLN A 141 5.66 -10.08 1.55
C GLN A 141 6.42 -9.25 0.52
N ASP A 142 5.72 -8.91 -0.55
CA ASP A 142 5.94 -7.81 -1.47
C ASP A 142 7.12 -7.96 -2.45
N TYR A 143 7.19 -7.02 -3.40
CA TYR A 143 8.02 -7.04 -4.61
C TYR A 143 9.54 -7.04 -4.36
N GLN A 144 10.00 -6.67 -3.18
CA GLN A 144 11.41 -6.77 -2.83
C GLN A 144 11.88 -8.22 -2.71
N LEU A 145 10.97 -9.16 -2.49
CA LEU A 145 11.28 -10.53 -2.07
C LEU A 145 10.73 -11.62 -3.01
N HIS A 146 10.59 -11.30 -4.31
CA HIS A 146 10.07 -12.26 -5.31
C HIS A 146 10.85 -13.57 -5.39
N LEU A 147 12.16 -13.56 -5.08
CA LEU A 147 12.99 -14.77 -5.21
C LEU A 147 13.02 -15.61 -3.93
N VAL A 148 12.61 -15.04 -2.80
CA VAL A 148 12.63 -15.73 -1.50
C VAL A 148 11.85 -17.04 -1.52
N PRO A 149 10.61 -17.13 -2.07
CA PRO A 149 9.88 -18.40 -2.07
C PRO A 149 10.61 -19.52 -2.79
N GLY A 150 11.18 -19.26 -3.97
CA GLY A 150 11.96 -20.25 -4.72
C GLY A 150 13.24 -20.67 -3.99
N GLN A 151 14.02 -19.70 -3.54
CA GLN A 151 15.26 -19.96 -2.81
C GLN A 151 15.04 -20.68 -1.48
N LEU A 152 13.93 -20.39 -0.77
CA LEU A 152 13.54 -21.09 0.45
C LEU A 152 13.10 -22.53 0.13
N ARG A 153 12.33 -22.73 -0.92
CA ARG A 153 11.88 -24.06 -1.37
C ARG A 153 13.04 -24.98 -1.72
N ASP A 154 14.10 -24.44 -2.31
CA ASP A 154 15.32 -25.19 -2.62
C ASP A 154 16.06 -25.67 -1.35
N MET A 155 15.88 -25.00 -0.22
CA MET A 155 16.47 -25.37 1.08
C MET A 155 15.54 -26.20 1.97
N ARG A 156 14.22 -25.99 1.86
CA ARG A 156 13.19 -26.54 2.75
C ARG A 156 11.97 -26.98 1.94
N ASP A 157 11.82 -28.27 1.72
CA ASP A 157 10.67 -28.88 1.06
C ASP A 157 9.48 -29.15 2.01
N ASP A 158 9.74 -29.07 3.31
CA ASP A 158 8.78 -29.35 4.38
C ASP A 158 7.96 -28.13 4.83
N VAL A 159 8.25 -26.90 4.35
CA VAL A 159 7.52 -25.70 4.77
C VAL A 159 6.41 -25.33 3.78
N CYS A 160 5.31 -24.75 4.29
CA CYS A 160 4.24 -24.17 3.47
C CYS A 160 4.53 -22.69 3.21
N ILE A 161 4.62 -22.27 1.95
CA ILE A 161 5.06 -20.93 1.57
C ILE A 161 3.93 -20.15 0.91
N GLY A 162 3.57 -19.00 1.48
CA GLY A 162 2.72 -17.99 0.84
C GLY A 162 3.55 -16.82 0.34
N PHE A 163 3.19 -16.28 -0.81
CA PHE A 163 3.72 -15.01 -1.30
C PHE A 163 2.58 -14.02 -1.53
N PHE A 164 2.75 -12.78 -1.11
CA PHE A 164 1.76 -11.73 -1.30
C PHE A 164 2.38 -10.48 -1.93
N LEU A 165 1.81 -10.03 -3.05
CA LEU A 165 2.22 -8.80 -3.73
C LEU A 165 1.28 -7.66 -3.35
N HIS A 166 1.83 -6.59 -2.73
CA HIS A 166 1.06 -5.44 -2.27
C HIS A 166 0.95 -4.31 -3.30
N ILE A 167 1.71 -4.38 -4.38
CA ILE A 167 1.63 -3.43 -5.49
C ILE A 167 0.94 -4.07 -6.70
N PRO A 168 0.53 -3.30 -7.72
CA PRO A 168 -0.07 -3.87 -8.91
C PRO A 168 0.91 -4.84 -9.60
N PHE A 169 0.39 -5.88 -10.26
CA PHE A 169 1.18 -6.64 -11.21
C PHE A 169 0.89 -6.13 -12.63
N PRO A 170 1.92 -5.78 -13.43
CA PRO A 170 1.73 -5.10 -14.70
C PRO A 170 1.14 -6.03 -15.78
N ALA A 171 0.55 -5.42 -16.81
CA ALA A 171 0.14 -6.15 -17.99
C ALA A 171 1.30 -6.95 -18.60
N PRO A 172 1.07 -8.15 -19.19
CA PRO A 172 2.12 -9.02 -19.70
C PRO A 172 3.05 -8.34 -20.72
N GLU A 173 2.52 -7.42 -21.53
CA GLU A 173 3.28 -6.66 -22.51
C GLU A 173 4.31 -5.74 -21.86
N LEU A 174 3.96 -5.11 -20.73
CA LEU A 174 4.86 -4.27 -19.95
C LEU A 174 5.88 -5.13 -19.21
N PHE A 175 5.42 -6.23 -18.58
CA PHE A 175 6.28 -7.12 -17.81
C PHE A 175 7.40 -7.76 -18.67
N ARG A 176 7.13 -7.98 -19.97
CA ARG A 176 8.15 -8.49 -20.92
C ARG A 176 9.39 -7.61 -21.04
N GLN A 177 9.33 -6.35 -20.67
CA GLN A 177 10.48 -5.45 -20.70
C GLN A 177 11.53 -5.83 -19.65
N LEU A 178 11.15 -6.52 -18.57
CA LEU A 178 12.07 -6.96 -17.53
C LEU A 178 13.01 -8.05 -18.08
N PRO A 179 14.33 -7.82 -18.17
CA PRO A 179 15.28 -8.82 -18.67
C PRO A 179 15.22 -10.13 -17.88
N TRP A 180 15.00 -10.04 -16.56
CA TRP A 180 14.98 -11.17 -15.62
C TRP A 180 13.56 -11.65 -15.26
N ARG A 181 12.59 -11.40 -16.15
CA ARG A 181 11.18 -11.73 -15.94
C ARG A 181 10.91 -13.19 -15.60
N ARG A 182 11.64 -14.12 -16.27
CA ARG A 182 11.52 -15.56 -16.03
C ARG A 182 11.94 -15.90 -14.60
N GLN A 183 13.11 -15.42 -14.17
CA GLN A 183 13.66 -15.68 -12.85
C GLN A 183 12.78 -15.10 -11.73
N VAL A 184 12.18 -13.93 -11.96
CA VAL A 184 11.24 -13.31 -11.01
C VAL A 184 9.98 -14.17 -10.86
N LEU A 185 9.41 -14.66 -11.97
CA LEU A 185 8.25 -15.56 -11.92
C LEU A 185 8.59 -16.90 -11.27
N GLU A 186 9.70 -17.53 -11.67
CA GLU A 186 10.17 -18.81 -11.11
C GLU A 186 10.41 -18.70 -9.60
N GLY A 187 11.03 -17.61 -9.14
CA GLY A 187 11.21 -17.33 -7.72
C GLY A 187 9.87 -17.26 -6.98
N THR A 188 8.90 -16.54 -7.53
CA THR A 188 7.56 -16.43 -6.95
C THR A 188 6.82 -17.77 -6.92
N LEU A 189 6.98 -18.62 -7.94
CA LEU A 189 6.37 -19.95 -8.03
C LEU A 189 6.95 -20.97 -7.02
N GLY A 190 7.98 -20.61 -6.25
CA GLY A 190 8.37 -21.38 -5.06
C GLY A 190 7.30 -21.42 -3.98
N ALA A 191 6.37 -20.45 -3.98
CA ALA A 191 5.22 -20.42 -3.09
C ALA A 191 4.17 -21.48 -3.45
N ASP A 192 3.34 -21.84 -2.48
CA ASP A 192 2.17 -22.72 -2.64
C ASP A 192 0.91 -21.90 -2.94
N VAL A 193 0.85 -20.66 -2.41
CA VAL A 193 -0.20 -19.68 -2.69
C VAL A 193 0.43 -18.33 -3.03
N VAL A 194 0.01 -17.74 -4.15
CA VAL A 194 0.38 -16.38 -4.57
C VAL A 194 -0.86 -15.48 -4.51
N GLY A 195 -0.80 -14.44 -3.68
CA GLY A 195 -1.90 -13.52 -3.45
C GLY A 195 -1.69 -12.13 -4.05
N PHE A 196 -2.77 -11.55 -4.51
CA PHE A 196 -2.85 -10.19 -5.05
C PHE A 196 -4.04 -9.45 -4.44
N HIS A 197 -4.04 -8.11 -4.56
CA HIS A 197 -5.19 -7.31 -4.10
C HIS A 197 -6.36 -7.31 -5.08
N THR A 198 -6.07 -7.38 -6.38
CA THR A 198 -7.06 -7.22 -7.44
C THR A 198 -7.02 -8.37 -8.43
N GLN A 199 -8.16 -8.60 -9.06
CA GLN A 199 -8.30 -9.62 -10.09
C GLN A 199 -7.41 -9.35 -11.31
N ASP A 200 -7.27 -8.08 -11.71
CA ASP A 200 -6.43 -7.71 -12.84
C ASP A 200 -4.96 -8.09 -12.58
N SER A 201 -4.45 -7.84 -11.37
CA SER A 201 -3.09 -8.24 -10.99
C SER A 201 -2.90 -9.76 -11.03
N ALA A 202 -3.85 -10.53 -10.48
CA ALA A 202 -3.80 -11.98 -10.49
C ALA A 202 -3.86 -12.55 -11.93
N ARG A 203 -4.74 -12.00 -12.78
CA ARG A 203 -4.83 -12.37 -14.20
C ARG A 203 -3.57 -12.03 -14.97
N ASN A 204 -3.05 -10.81 -14.81
CA ASN A 204 -1.81 -10.39 -15.47
C ASN A 204 -0.64 -11.30 -15.12
N PHE A 205 -0.52 -11.72 -13.85
CA PHE A 205 0.49 -12.67 -13.42
C PHE A 205 0.33 -14.03 -14.14
N MET A 206 -0.88 -14.56 -14.18
CA MET A 206 -1.15 -15.85 -14.85
C MET A 206 -0.94 -15.76 -16.36
N GLU A 207 -1.32 -14.67 -17.01
CA GLU A 207 -1.07 -14.46 -18.44
C GLU A 207 0.43 -14.29 -18.75
N ALA A 208 1.19 -13.63 -17.84
CA ALA A 208 2.64 -13.56 -17.97
C ALA A 208 3.29 -14.95 -17.89
N LEU A 209 2.77 -15.85 -17.03
CA LEU A 209 3.21 -17.25 -16.96
C LEU A 209 2.86 -18.02 -18.21
N ARG A 210 1.63 -17.89 -18.74
CA ARG A 210 1.23 -18.52 -20.01
C ARG A 210 2.15 -18.10 -21.16
N ALA A 211 2.50 -16.82 -21.23
CA ALA A 211 3.41 -16.30 -22.24
C ALA A 211 4.84 -16.86 -22.14
N MET A 212 5.15 -17.62 -21.09
CA MET A 212 6.41 -18.35 -20.85
C MET A 212 6.25 -19.88 -20.81
N ASP A 213 5.15 -20.36 -21.39
CA ASP A 213 4.83 -21.77 -21.57
C ASP A 213 4.54 -22.55 -20.26
N TYR A 214 4.16 -21.85 -19.18
CA TYR A 214 3.66 -22.52 -17.98
C TYR A 214 2.23 -23.04 -18.17
N SER A 215 1.93 -24.18 -17.57
CA SER A 215 0.58 -24.76 -17.55
C SER A 215 -0.29 -24.04 -16.53
N VAL A 216 -1.11 -23.10 -17.01
CA VAL A 216 -1.98 -22.27 -16.18
C VAL A 216 -3.44 -22.60 -16.43
N GLN A 217 -4.16 -22.95 -15.39
CA GLN A 217 -5.61 -23.14 -15.41
C GLN A 217 -6.28 -21.93 -14.71
N ILE A 218 -7.00 -21.12 -15.46
CA ILE A 218 -7.85 -20.05 -14.91
C ILE A 218 -9.21 -20.66 -14.59
N MET A 219 -9.70 -20.42 -13.37
CA MET A 219 -11.06 -20.79 -13.00
C MET A 219 -12.05 -19.84 -13.69
N ASP A 220 -13.15 -20.40 -14.17
CA ASP A 220 -14.16 -19.62 -14.87
C ASP A 220 -14.87 -18.68 -13.89
N ASP A 221 -14.80 -17.39 -14.19
CA ASP A 221 -15.21 -16.34 -13.31
C ASP A 221 -16.57 -15.81 -13.76
N SER A 222 -17.64 -16.43 -13.26
CA SER A 222 -19.00 -15.95 -13.50
C SER A 222 -19.25 -14.54 -12.94
N GLU A 223 -18.38 -14.04 -12.05
CA GLU A 223 -18.45 -12.68 -11.52
C GLU A 223 -17.86 -11.64 -12.48
N SER A 224 -16.91 -12.00 -13.35
CA SER A 224 -16.45 -11.13 -14.44
C SER A 224 -17.59 -10.71 -15.38
N ALA A 225 -18.63 -11.53 -15.52
CA ALA A 225 -19.82 -11.19 -16.29
C ALA A 225 -20.62 -10.02 -15.67
N ASN A 226 -20.46 -9.75 -14.38
CA ASN A 226 -21.15 -8.65 -13.69
C ASN A 226 -20.46 -7.30 -13.95
N TYR A 227 -19.16 -7.28 -14.20
CA TYR A 227 -18.43 -6.06 -14.61
C TYR A 227 -18.95 -5.52 -15.95
N LEU A 228 -19.25 -6.44 -16.89
CA LEU A 228 -19.80 -6.10 -18.20
C LEU A 228 -21.28 -5.66 -18.17
N ARG A 229 -21.99 -5.93 -17.04
CA ARG A 229 -23.41 -5.56 -16.86
C ARG A 229 -23.63 -4.25 -16.10
N GLY A 230 -22.56 -3.53 -15.76
CA GLY A 230 -22.64 -2.23 -15.07
C GLY A 230 -23.00 -2.29 -13.58
N ALA A 231 -23.14 -3.48 -13.00
CA ALA A 231 -23.29 -3.65 -11.55
C ALA A 231 -21.90 -3.84 -10.95
N ARG A 232 -21.36 -2.79 -10.30
CA ARG A 232 -20.13 -2.90 -9.52
C ARG A 232 -20.48 -3.53 -8.18
N LEU A 233 -20.07 -4.78 -7.98
CA LEU A 233 -20.08 -5.45 -6.69
C LEU A 233 -18.67 -5.38 -6.10
N PRO A 234 -18.52 -5.21 -4.78
CA PRO A 234 -17.21 -5.23 -4.13
C PRO A 234 -16.50 -6.57 -4.34
N GLU A 235 -15.21 -6.54 -4.69
CA GLU A 235 -14.41 -7.74 -4.80
C GLU A 235 -14.20 -8.40 -3.42
N GLY A 236 -14.33 -9.74 -3.38
CA GLY A 236 -14.04 -10.57 -2.21
C GLY A 236 -12.81 -11.46 -2.42
N ALA A 237 -12.35 -12.12 -1.36
CA ALA A 237 -11.24 -13.07 -1.43
C ALA A 237 -11.66 -14.36 -2.15
N HIS A 238 -10.89 -14.77 -3.18
CA HIS A 238 -11.13 -16.00 -3.94
C HIS A 238 -9.88 -16.46 -4.71
N VAL A 239 -9.84 -17.76 -5.05
CA VAL A 239 -8.82 -18.32 -5.95
C VAL A 239 -9.23 -18.10 -7.39
N VAL A 240 -8.34 -17.52 -8.20
CA VAL A 240 -8.55 -17.21 -9.62
C VAL A 240 -8.08 -18.34 -10.52
N GLY A 241 -7.10 -19.11 -10.07
CA GLY A 241 -6.59 -20.23 -10.86
C GLY A 241 -5.42 -20.94 -10.21
N THR A 242 -4.87 -21.89 -10.94
CA THR A 242 -3.73 -22.72 -10.52
C THR A 242 -2.67 -22.79 -11.60
N VAL A 243 -1.42 -22.98 -11.18
CA VAL A 243 -0.26 -23.19 -12.05
C VAL A 243 0.32 -24.58 -11.74
N ALA A 244 0.35 -25.47 -12.73
CA ALA A 244 0.96 -26.79 -12.60
C ALA A 244 2.45 -26.70 -12.97
N LEU A 245 3.32 -27.17 -12.08
CA LEU A 245 4.77 -27.21 -12.29
C LEU A 245 5.22 -28.62 -12.73
N GLU A 246 6.36 -28.68 -13.42
CA GLU A 246 6.95 -29.95 -13.88
C GLU A 246 7.26 -30.93 -12.71
N SER A 247 7.52 -30.38 -11.51
CA SER A 247 7.69 -31.18 -10.28
C SER A 247 6.44 -31.93 -9.83
N GLY A 248 5.27 -31.65 -10.42
CA GLY A 248 3.96 -32.12 -10.00
C GLY A 248 3.29 -31.25 -8.94
N ARG A 249 3.97 -30.23 -8.40
CA ARG A 249 3.41 -29.28 -7.45
C ARG A 249 2.44 -28.33 -8.16
N GLN A 250 1.38 -27.93 -7.48
CA GLN A 250 0.43 -26.91 -7.95
C GLN A 250 0.54 -25.65 -7.09
N VAL A 251 0.55 -24.49 -7.74
CA VAL A 251 0.55 -23.17 -7.08
C VAL A 251 -0.84 -22.55 -7.25
N LYS A 252 -1.51 -22.21 -6.16
CA LYS A 252 -2.78 -21.47 -6.20
C LYS A 252 -2.48 -19.99 -6.41
N VAL A 253 -3.26 -19.34 -7.27
CA VAL A 253 -3.23 -17.89 -7.50
C VAL A 253 -4.58 -17.29 -7.11
N GLY A 254 -4.59 -16.28 -6.25
CA GLY A 254 -5.84 -15.74 -5.73
C GLY A 254 -5.83 -14.22 -5.49
N VAL A 255 -7.03 -13.70 -5.32
CA VAL A 255 -7.32 -12.32 -4.96
C VAL A 255 -7.68 -12.26 -3.48
N PHE A 256 -6.99 -11.41 -2.74
CA PHE A 256 -7.20 -11.19 -1.31
C PHE A 256 -7.02 -9.69 -1.03
N PRO A 257 -8.07 -8.87 -1.14
CA PRO A 257 -7.97 -7.43 -0.97
C PRO A 257 -7.66 -7.07 0.50
N ILE A 258 -6.47 -6.51 0.77
CA ILE A 258 -6.09 -6.09 2.14
C ILE A 258 -7.01 -4.98 2.63
N SER A 259 -7.28 -4.98 3.92
CA SER A 259 -8.05 -3.95 4.59
C SER A 259 -7.33 -3.41 5.84
N ILE A 260 -8.07 -2.71 6.68
CA ILE A 260 -7.61 -2.10 7.93
C ILE A 260 -8.39 -2.69 9.11
N ASP A 261 -7.92 -2.42 10.32
CA ASP A 261 -8.73 -2.56 11.54
C ASP A 261 -9.69 -1.36 11.61
N SER A 262 -10.81 -1.46 10.89
CA SER A 262 -11.78 -0.38 10.74
C SER A 262 -12.42 0.01 12.09
N ALA A 263 -12.62 -0.95 12.99
CA ALA A 263 -13.17 -0.70 14.31
C ALA A 263 -12.23 0.13 15.17
N LYS A 264 -10.91 -0.18 15.14
CA LYS A 264 -9.89 0.58 15.88
C LYS A 264 -9.74 2.00 15.33
N VAL A 265 -9.70 2.20 14.02
CA VAL A 265 -9.62 3.53 13.39
C VAL A 265 -10.84 4.35 13.74
N ASN A 266 -12.04 3.78 13.63
CA ASN A 266 -13.30 4.44 14.00
C ASN A 266 -13.33 4.83 15.49
N ALA A 267 -12.93 3.92 16.39
CA ALA A 267 -12.86 4.21 17.81
C ALA A 267 -11.89 5.37 18.11
N GLN A 268 -10.75 5.43 17.43
CA GLN A 268 -9.78 6.52 17.57
C GLN A 268 -10.34 7.84 17.06
N ALA A 269 -11.00 7.86 15.89
CA ALA A 269 -11.59 9.05 15.31
C ALA A 269 -12.66 9.71 16.23
N ASN A 270 -13.36 8.90 17.01
CA ASN A 270 -14.41 9.36 17.93
C ASN A 270 -13.91 9.71 19.35
N GLN A 271 -12.58 9.67 19.59
CA GLN A 271 -12.04 10.08 20.88
C GLN A 271 -12.16 11.61 21.05
N PRO A 272 -12.55 12.10 22.25
CA PRO A 272 -12.67 13.55 22.48
C PRO A 272 -11.43 14.37 22.15
N PRO A 273 -10.18 13.92 22.43
CA PRO A 273 -8.99 14.66 22.03
C PRO A 273 -8.85 14.80 20.51
N VAL A 274 -9.18 13.75 19.74
CA VAL A 274 -9.09 13.74 18.27
C VAL A 274 -10.14 14.68 17.69
N LEU A 275 -11.36 14.66 18.17
CA LEU A 275 -12.42 15.57 17.75
C LEU A 275 -12.09 17.03 18.09
N ALA A 276 -11.48 17.29 19.23
CA ALA A 276 -11.00 18.62 19.61
C ALA A 276 -9.88 19.10 18.64
N GLN A 277 -8.93 18.23 18.29
CA GLN A 277 -7.87 18.55 17.31
C GLN A 277 -8.47 18.80 15.91
N ALA A 278 -9.45 18.02 15.48
CA ALA A 278 -10.15 18.23 14.21
C ALA A 278 -10.85 19.60 14.16
N SER A 279 -11.53 19.99 15.23
CA SER A 279 -12.17 21.30 15.37
C SER A 279 -11.16 22.45 15.37
N ASP A 280 -10.07 22.31 16.13
CA ASP A 280 -8.98 23.30 16.18
C ASP A 280 -8.29 23.47 14.81
N LEU A 281 -8.07 22.36 14.10
CA LEU A 281 -7.53 22.39 12.73
C LEU A 281 -8.44 23.22 11.80
N ARG A 282 -9.75 22.97 11.80
CA ARG A 282 -10.69 23.76 10.98
C ARG A 282 -10.66 25.25 11.35
N ALA A 283 -10.61 25.56 12.64
CA ALA A 283 -10.53 26.94 13.11
C ALA A 283 -9.26 27.66 12.63
N ARG A 284 -8.10 26.98 12.70
CA ARG A 284 -6.81 27.52 12.19
C ARG A 284 -6.81 27.73 10.68
N LEU A 285 -7.57 26.94 9.95
CA LEU A 285 -7.74 27.05 8.49
C LEU A 285 -8.81 28.10 8.11
N GLY A 286 -9.37 28.82 9.09
CA GLY A 286 -10.37 29.86 8.85
C GLY A 286 -11.81 29.34 8.69
N ASN A 287 -12.10 28.13 9.17
CA ASN A 287 -13.39 27.47 9.05
C ASN A 287 -13.93 27.45 7.59
N PRO A 288 -13.21 26.88 6.65
CA PRO A 288 -13.68 26.80 5.26
C PRO A 288 -15.01 26.03 5.20
N LYS A 289 -15.88 26.37 4.24
CA LYS A 289 -17.12 25.62 4.00
C LYS A 289 -16.81 24.17 3.58
N VAL A 290 -15.73 24.01 2.80
CA VAL A 290 -15.25 22.70 2.35
C VAL A 290 -13.75 22.58 2.68
N LEU A 291 -13.42 21.59 3.51
CA LEU A 291 -12.05 21.19 3.77
C LEU A 291 -11.75 19.90 2.97
N ILE A 292 -10.82 20.01 2.04
CA ILE A 292 -10.33 18.88 1.25
C ILE A 292 -9.04 18.36 1.89
N ALA A 293 -8.90 17.03 2.01
CA ALA A 293 -7.67 16.41 2.46
C ALA A 293 -7.07 15.50 1.40
N GLY A 294 -5.74 15.51 1.33
CA GLY A 294 -4.92 14.52 0.61
C GLY A 294 -3.80 14.05 1.53
N VAL A 295 -3.63 12.75 1.67
CA VAL A 295 -2.58 12.15 2.50
C VAL A 295 -1.90 11.04 1.71
N ASP A 296 -0.62 11.22 1.40
CA ASP A 296 0.17 10.28 0.62
C ASP A 296 1.63 10.30 1.05
N ARG A 297 2.38 9.28 0.68
CA ARG A 297 3.82 9.43 0.51
C ARG A 297 4.06 10.32 -0.72
N LEU A 298 5.11 11.13 -0.67
CA LEU A 298 5.52 11.87 -1.86
C LEU A 298 6.09 10.89 -2.89
N ASP A 299 5.25 10.49 -3.83
CA ASP A 299 5.55 9.49 -4.88
C ASP A 299 4.82 9.90 -6.16
N TYR A 300 5.50 9.79 -7.30
CA TYR A 300 4.94 10.13 -8.61
C TYR A 300 3.70 9.28 -8.98
N THR A 301 3.55 8.09 -8.39
CA THR A 301 2.39 7.23 -8.62
C THR A 301 1.11 7.75 -7.98
N LYS A 302 1.21 8.69 -7.03
CA LYS A 302 0.06 9.17 -6.23
C LYS A 302 -0.75 10.28 -6.88
N GLY A 303 -0.32 10.79 -8.04
CA GLY A 303 -1.08 11.78 -8.82
C GLY A 303 -1.33 13.10 -8.07
N ILE A 304 -0.43 13.49 -7.14
CA ILE A 304 -0.59 14.72 -6.35
C ILE A 304 -0.65 15.95 -7.25
N GLN A 305 0.14 15.99 -8.33
CA GLN A 305 0.14 17.06 -9.31
C GLN A 305 -1.23 17.22 -9.97
N HIS A 306 -1.77 16.14 -10.52
CA HIS A 306 -3.06 16.14 -11.22
C HIS A 306 -4.21 16.56 -10.29
N ARG A 307 -4.14 16.16 -9.01
CA ARG A 307 -5.08 16.57 -7.97
C ARG A 307 -5.06 18.09 -7.74
N LEU A 308 -3.88 18.67 -7.63
CA LEU A 308 -3.70 20.12 -7.45
C LEU A 308 -4.13 20.89 -8.70
N GLU A 309 -3.79 20.39 -9.89
CA GLU A 309 -4.22 20.97 -11.17
C GLU A 309 -5.75 20.93 -11.32
N ALA A 310 -6.42 19.90 -10.84
CA ALA A 310 -7.89 19.84 -10.84
C ALA A 310 -8.52 20.89 -9.91
N ILE A 311 -7.90 21.16 -8.76
CA ILE A 311 -8.35 22.22 -7.86
C ILE A 311 -8.13 23.59 -8.53
N GLU A 312 -6.96 23.81 -9.14
CA GLU A 312 -6.67 25.06 -9.88
C GLU A 312 -7.69 25.26 -11.02
N PHE A 313 -8.00 24.21 -11.78
CA PHE A 313 -9.02 24.26 -12.83
C PHE A 313 -10.41 24.67 -12.31
N LEU A 314 -10.83 24.14 -11.15
CA LEU A 314 -12.10 24.52 -10.52
C LEU A 314 -12.11 25.97 -10.05
N LEU A 315 -10.99 26.47 -9.54
CA LEU A 315 -10.83 27.86 -9.11
C LEU A 315 -10.83 28.81 -10.32
N ASP A 316 -10.05 28.52 -11.36
CA ASP A 316 -9.94 29.35 -12.57
C ASP A 316 -11.27 29.41 -13.35
N SER A 317 -12.01 28.31 -13.37
CA SER A 317 -13.33 28.27 -14.01
C SER A 317 -14.47 28.89 -13.18
N GLY A 318 -14.20 29.30 -11.94
CA GLY A 318 -15.19 29.83 -11.01
C GLY A 318 -16.19 28.78 -10.50
N ARG A 319 -15.92 27.51 -10.72
CA ARG A 319 -16.71 26.37 -10.19
C ARG A 319 -16.50 26.14 -8.70
N LEU A 320 -15.40 26.66 -8.14
CA LEU A 320 -15.07 26.61 -6.73
C LEU A 320 -14.63 28.02 -6.29
N ALA A 321 -15.27 28.55 -5.25
CA ALA A 321 -14.95 29.86 -4.72
C ALA A 321 -13.74 29.77 -3.78
N PRO A 322 -12.69 30.59 -3.97
CA PRO A 322 -11.49 30.55 -3.13
C PRO A 322 -11.77 30.75 -1.64
N GLU A 323 -12.78 31.60 -1.31
CA GLU A 323 -13.17 31.88 0.08
C GLU A 323 -13.86 30.71 0.79
N ASP A 324 -14.38 29.75 0.05
CA ASP A 324 -15.17 28.65 0.58
C ASP A 324 -14.34 27.39 0.84
N VAL A 325 -13.14 27.30 0.26
CA VAL A 325 -12.33 26.08 0.26
C VAL A 325 -10.97 26.24 0.95
N ALA A 326 -10.52 25.18 1.59
CA ALA A 326 -9.11 24.96 1.93
C ALA A 326 -8.75 23.50 1.65
N MET A 327 -7.51 23.26 1.25
CA MET A 327 -6.97 21.91 1.11
C MET A 327 -5.75 21.72 2.01
N VAL A 328 -5.69 20.58 2.71
CA VAL A 328 -4.50 20.10 3.40
C VAL A 328 -3.93 18.92 2.61
N GLN A 329 -2.72 19.07 2.10
CA GLN A 329 -1.97 18.00 1.45
C GLN A 329 -0.79 17.61 2.33
N VAL A 330 -0.86 16.42 2.93
CA VAL A 330 0.28 15.78 3.60
C VAL A 330 1.00 14.92 2.58
N ALA A 331 2.29 15.18 2.39
CA ALA A 331 3.16 14.44 1.48
C ALA A 331 4.38 13.94 2.27
N THR A 332 4.27 12.73 2.83
CA THR A 332 5.34 12.14 3.64
C THR A 332 6.57 11.86 2.77
N PRO A 333 7.77 12.32 3.16
CA PRO A 333 9.02 12.05 2.43
C PRO A 333 9.22 10.57 2.15
N SER A 334 9.63 10.23 0.94
CA SER A 334 9.90 8.86 0.51
C SER A 334 10.96 8.87 -0.58
N ARG A 335 11.95 7.96 -0.51
CA ARG A 335 12.94 7.70 -1.55
C ARG A 335 13.62 8.97 -2.11
N GLU A 336 13.91 9.94 -1.25
CA GLU A 336 14.35 11.30 -1.61
C GLU A 336 15.68 11.36 -2.39
N ARG A 337 16.46 10.26 -2.44
CA ARG A 337 17.70 10.16 -3.22
C ARG A 337 17.47 9.88 -4.71
N LEU A 338 16.26 9.45 -5.10
CA LEU A 338 15.91 9.15 -6.49
C LEU A 338 15.45 10.42 -7.21
N ASP A 339 16.01 10.68 -8.39
CA ASP A 339 15.77 11.90 -9.18
C ASP A 339 14.29 12.12 -9.51
N ASP A 340 13.53 11.05 -9.77
CA ASP A 340 12.10 11.15 -10.08
C ASP A 340 11.29 11.68 -8.88
N TYR A 341 11.67 11.30 -7.66
CA TYR A 341 11.04 11.78 -6.44
C TYR A 341 11.39 13.24 -6.15
N GLN A 342 12.65 13.65 -6.39
CA GLN A 342 13.07 15.05 -6.27
C GLN A 342 12.34 15.94 -7.29
N ARG A 343 12.21 15.48 -8.54
CA ARG A 343 11.44 16.19 -9.59
C ARG A 343 9.96 16.32 -9.20
N THR A 344 9.35 15.24 -8.72
CA THR A 344 7.96 15.25 -8.26
C THR A 344 7.76 16.26 -7.14
N ARG A 345 8.68 16.33 -6.16
CA ARG A 345 8.65 17.33 -5.10
C ARG A 345 8.67 18.75 -5.64
N GLN A 346 9.63 19.07 -6.52
CA GLN A 346 9.76 20.41 -7.11
C GLN A 346 8.50 20.81 -7.88
N GLN A 347 7.91 19.89 -8.63
CA GLN A 347 6.69 20.14 -9.38
C GLN A 347 5.50 20.40 -8.47
N VAL A 348 5.31 19.59 -7.44
CA VAL A 348 4.23 19.79 -6.43
C VAL A 348 4.38 21.13 -5.73
N GLU A 349 5.58 21.47 -5.24
CA GLU A 349 5.85 22.73 -4.56
C GLU A 349 5.61 23.96 -5.48
N ALA A 350 5.97 23.86 -6.76
CA ALA A 350 5.71 24.90 -7.76
C ALA A 350 4.20 25.11 -8.00
N ILE A 351 3.42 24.03 -8.12
CA ILE A 351 1.97 24.10 -8.30
C ILE A 351 1.30 24.70 -7.06
N VAL A 352 1.67 24.25 -5.86
CA VAL A 352 1.16 24.81 -4.60
C VAL A 352 1.43 26.32 -4.50
N SER A 353 2.65 26.74 -4.82
CA SER A 353 3.03 28.15 -4.83
C SER A 353 2.21 28.96 -5.84
N ARG A 354 1.98 28.42 -7.03
CA ARG A 354 1.19 29.07 -8.10
C ARG A 354 -0.27 29.21 -7.68
N ILE A 355 -0.91 28.19 -7.16
CA ILE A 355 -2.30 28.24 -6.71
C ILE A 355 -2.46 29.27 -5.58
N ASN A 356 -1.60 29.21 -4.57
CA ASN A 356 -1.66 30.13 -3.45
C ASN A 356 -1.37 31.58 -3.87
N GLY A 357 -0.48 31.80 -4.85
CA GLY A 357 -0.18 33.11 -5.40
C GLY A 357 -1.33 33.72 -6.23
N ASN A 358 -2.03 32.89 -7.01
CA ASN A 358 -3.10 33.37 -7.89
C ASN A 358 -4.45 33.52 -7.17
N HIS A 359 -4.78 32.63 -6.24
CA HIS A 359 -6.11 32.51 -5.62
C HIS A 359 -6.10 32.78 -4.11
N GLY A 360 -4.93 32.80 -3.47
CA GLY A 360 -4.80 33.14 -2.06
C GLY A 360 -5.01 34.63 -1.78
N SER A 361 -5.13 34.98 -0.53
CA SER A 361 -5.18 36.35 -0.06
C SER A 361 -4.25 36.55 1.13
N LEU A 362 -4.00 37.81 1.49
CA LEU A 362 -3.11 38.11 2.61
C LEU A 362 -3.58 37.40 3.90
N GLY A 363 -2.72 36.57 4.45
CA GLY A 363 -3.01 35.79 5.65
C GLY A 363 -3.85 34.50 5.43
N ARG A 364 -4.18 34.16 4.17
CA ARG A 364 -4.95 32.97 3.84
C ARG A 364 -4.38 32.22 2.65
N SER A 365 -3.82 31.03 2.90
CA SER A 365 -3.47 30.04 1.88
C SER A 365 -4.66 29.17 1.57
N LEU A 366 -4.78 28.72 0.32
CA LEU A 366 -5.78 27.73 -0.12
C LEU A 366 -5.26 26.31 0.05
N ILE A 367 -4.01 26.10 -0.33
CA ILE A 367 -3.33 24.81 -0.22
C ILE A 367 -2.33 24.88 0.93
N HIS A 368 -2.57 24.07 1.95
CA HIS A 368 -1.66 23.84 3.07
C HIS A 368 -0.86 22.57 2.81
N TYR A 369 0.33 22.74 2.26
CA TYR A 369 1.22 21.63 1.90
C TYR A 369 2.20 21.32 3.03
N LEU A 370 2.25 20.06 3.46
CA LEU A 370 3.18 19.57 4.48
C LEU A 370 4.07 18.48 3.87
N HIS A 371 5.35 18.78 3.72
CA HIS A 371 6.37 17.80 3.33
C HIS A 371 6.99 17.16 4.58
N SER A 372 6.17 16.42 5.33
CA SER A 372 6.56 15.73 6.56
C SER A 372 5.60 14.59 6.88
N GLY A 373 6.08 13.59 7.60
CA GLY A 373 5.20 12.61 8.24
C GLY A 373 4.49 13.22 9.45
N LEU A 374 3.24 12.84 9.66
CA LEU A 374 2.49 13.19 10.85
C LEU A 374 2.23 11.93 11.70
N PRO A 375 2.18 12.04 13.04
CA PRO A 375 1.70 10.96 13.89
C PRO A 375 0.29 10.52 13.48
N PHE A 376 0.00 9.21 13.60
CA PHE A 376 -1.26 8.66 13.13
C PHE A 376 -2.49 9.32 13.77
N GLU A 377 -2.41 9.73 15.04
CA GLU A 377 -3.48 10.47 15.72
C GLU A 377 -3.79 11.80 15.02
N GLN A 378 -2.77 12.54 14.58
CA GLN A 378 -2.96 13.80 13.83
C GLN A 378 -3.51 13.54 12.42
N ILE A 379 -3.15 12.44 11.79
CA ILE A 379 -3.72 12.00 10.51
C ILE A 379 -5.21 11.68 10.70
N VAL A 380 -5.59 10.95 11.74
CA VAL A 380 -7.00 10.66 12.06
C VAL A 380 -7.78 11.93 12.36
N ALA A 381 -7.19 12.90 13.06
CA ALA A 381 -7.82 14.20 13.29
C ALA A 381 -8.04 14.98 11.98
N LEU A 382 -7.08 14.92 11.03
CA LEU A 382 -7.25 15.50 9.70
C LEU A 382 -8.37 14.78 8.91
N TYR A 383 -8.44 13.46 8.96
CA TYR A 383 -9.53 12.72 8.33
C TYR A 383 -10.88 13.16 8.90
N ALA A 384 -11.03 13.17 10.23
CA ALA A 384 -12.28 13.58 10.91
C ALA A 384 -12.67 15.05 10.64
N ALA A 385 -11.69 15.92 10.33
CA ALA A 385 -11.93 17.33 10.00
C ALA A 385 -12.37 17.53 8.54
N ALA A 386 -11.99 16.63 7.63
CA ALA A 386 -12.12 16.84 6.19
C ALA A 386 -13.52 16.49 5.67
N ASP A 387 -14.12 17.38 4.91
CA ASP A 387 -15.40 17.17 4.23
C ASP A 387 -15.25 16.25 3.01
N VAL A 388 -14.08 16.34 2.33
CA VAL A 388 -13.78 15.52 1.15
C VAL A 388 -12.35 14.99 1.25
N MET A 389 -12.20 13.68 1.10
CA MET A 389 -10.91 13.04 0.87
C MET A 389 -10.68 12.85 -0.62
N LEU A 390 -9.56 13.36 -1.12
CA LEU A 390 -9.22 13.36 -2.55
C LEU A 390 -8.00 12.48 -2.79
N ILE A 391 -8.20 11.29 -3.37
CA ILE A 391 -7.19 10.25 -3.58
C ILE A 391 -7.12 9.92 -5.07
N THR A 392 -6.04 10.32 -5.73
CA THR A 392 -5.93 10.28 -7.19
C THR A 392 -4.67 9.55 -7.69
N PRO A 393 -4.29 8.38 -7.15
CA PRO A 393 -3.12 7.69 -7.67
C PRO A 393 -3.30 7.35 -9.14
N LEU A 394 -2.24 7.49 -9.92
CA LEU A 394 -2.19 7.06 -11.32
C LEU A 394 -2.26 5.53 -11.42
N LYS A 395 -1.69 4.85 -10.44
CA LYS A 395 -1.80 3.41 -10.19
C LYS A 395 -1.48 3.11 -8.74
N ASP A 396 -2.27 2.24 -8.10
CA ASP A 396 -2.01 1.82 -6.71
C ASP A 396 -2.52 0.38 -6.48
N GLY A 397 -1.79 -0.41 -5.70
CA GLY A 397 -2.17 -1.79 -5.38
C GLY A 397 -3.47 -1.88 -4.58
N MET A 398 -3.65 -1.00 -3.58
CA MET A 398 -4.87 -0.93 -2.78
C MET A 398 -5.23 0.53 -2.44
N ASN A 399 -4.48 1.20 -1.63
CA ASN A 399 -4.70 2.49 -0.97
C ASN A 399 -5.51 2.38 0.34
N LEU A 400 -4.78 2.17 1.45
CA LEU A 400 -5.41 2.04 2.77
C LEU A 400 -5.92 3.37 3.31
N VAL A 401 -5.36 4.51 2.88
CA VAL A 401 -5.81 5.86 3.26
C VAL A 401 -7.29 6.07 2.92
N ALA A 402 -7.75 5.56 1.77
CA ALA A 402 -9.16 5.61 1.39
C ALA A 402 -10.05 4.87 2.42
N LYS A 403 -9.58 3.71 2.89
CA LYS A 403 -10.29 2.91 3.89
C LYS A 403 -10.27 3.56 5.28
N GLU A 404 -9.12 4.11 5.67
CA GLU A 404 -8.97 4.84 6.93
C GLU A 404 -9.91 6.05 6.99
N TYR A 405 -10.00 6.83 5.91
CA TYR A 405 -10.92 7.96 5.83
C TYR A 405 -12.38 7.52 6.00
N VAL A 406 -12.82 6.48 5.29
CA VAL A 406 -14.19 5.95 5.43
C VAL A 406 -14.45 5.47 6.85
N ALA A 407 -13.47 4.84 7.50
CA ALA A 407 -13.61 4.39 8.88
C ALA A 407 -13.74 5.54 9.89
N CYS A 408 -13.20 6.73 9.58
CA CYS A 408 -13.41 7.93 10.41
C CYS A 408 -14.81 8.53 10.27
N HIS A 409 -15.59 8.15 9.25
CA HIS A 409 -16.89 8.73 8.91
C HIS A 409 -18.03 7.68 8.98
N SER A 410 -18.03 6.86 10.03
CA SER A 410 -19.06 5.82 10.26
C SER A 410 -20.47 6.38 10.46
N ASP A 411 -20.60 7.67 10.80
CA ASP A 411 -21.86 8.41 10.89
C ASP A 411 -22.46 8.72 9.50
N GLY A 412 -21.68 8.54 8.44
CA GLY A 412 -22.05 8.85 7.06
C GLY A 412 -21.68 10.26 6.62
N SER A 413 -20.98 11.04 7.46
CA SER A 413 -20.44 12.33 7.05
C SER A 413 -19.29 12.17 6.03
N GLY A 414 -18.87 13.28 5.40
CA GLY A 414 -17.76 13.29 4.44
C GLY A 414 -18.09 12.73 3.06
N ALA A 415 -17.10 12.76 2.19
CA ALA A 415 -17.16 12.20 0.83
C ALA A 415 -15.77 11.73 0.37
N LEU A 416 -15.71 10.63 -0.36
CA LEU A 416 -14.47 10.07 -0.89
C LEU A 416 -14.44 10.22 -2.42
N VAL A 417 -13.49 11.00 -2.93
CA VAL A 417 -13.11 11.02 -4.35
C VAL A 417 -11.93 10.09 -4.55
N LEU A 418 -12.06 9.11 -5.44
CA LEU A 418 -11.08 8.02 -5.56
C LEU A 418 -10.77 7.73 -7.02
N SER A 419 -9.49 7.59 -7.33
CA SER A 419 -9.03 7.09 -8.63
C SER A 419 -9.57 5.69 -8.92
N GLU A 420 -10.09 5.49 -10.11
CA GLU A 420 -10.50 4.16 -10.60
C GLU A 420 -9.32 3.17 -10.76
N PHE A 421 -8.07 3.67 -10.76
CA PHE A 421 -6.84 2.86 -10.81
C PHE A 421 -6.24 2.55 -9.43
N ALA A 422 -6.93 2.88 -8.34
CA ALA A 422 -6.61 2.38 -7.01
C ALA A 422 -7.30 1.05 -6.76
N GLY A 423 -6.61 0.05 -6.21
CA GLY A 423 -7.24 -1.23 -5.86
C GLY A 423 -8.43 -1.06 -4.92
N ALA A 424 -8.41 -0.05 -4.04
CA ALA A 424 -9.54 0.28 -3.16
C ALA A 424 -10.83 0.61 -3.93
N ALA A 425 -10.77 1.04 -5.19
CA ALA A 425 -11.95 1.32 -6.01
C ALA A 425 -12.75 0.05 -6.33
N THR A 426 -12.14 -1.13 -6.29
CA THR A 426 -12.83 -2.41 -6.48
C THR A 426 -13.68 -2.80 -5.26
N GLN A 427 -13.42 -2.20 -4.11
CA GLN A 427 -14.13 -2.46 -2.86
C GLN A 427 -15.02 -1.28 -2.43
N LEU A 428 -14.51 -0.06 -2.51
CA LEU A 428 -15.23 1.16 -2.15
C LEU A 428 -16.00 1.70 -3.37
N VAL A 429 -16.86 0.85 -3.94
CA VAL A 429 -17.56 1.10 -5.21
C VAL A 429 -18.54 2.28 -5.17
N GLN A 430 -18.84 2.81 -3.99
CA GLN A 430 -19.70 3.98 -3.77
C GLN A 430 -18.91 5.29 -3.72
N ALA A 431 -17.57 5.27 -3.82
CA ALA A 431 -16.76 6.48 -3.95
C ALA A 431 -17.12 7.25 -5.23
N TYR A 432 -16.84 8.55 -5.24
CA TYR A 432 -16.90 9.36 -6.45
C TYR A 432 -15.65 9.06 -7.26
N LEU A 433 -15.79 8.18 -8.27
CA LEU A 433 -14.65 7.71 -9.04
C LEU A 433 -14.23 8.73 -10.10
N CYS A 434 -12.91 8.86 -10.31
CA CYS A 434 -12.33 9.69 -11.34
C CYS A 434 -11.23 8.96 -12.11
N ASN A 435 -11.01 9.37 -13.36
CA ASN A 435 -9.80 9.03 -14.09
C ASN A 435 -8.68 10.01 -13.69
N PRO A 436 -7.60 9.57 -13.02
CA PRO A 436 -6.55 10.45 -12.54
C PRO A 436 -5.64 11.02 -13.64
N HIS A 437 -5.75 10.51 -14.87
CA HIS A 437 -5.04 11.04 -16.05
C HIS A 437 -5.78 12.19 -16.73
N ASP A 438 -7.00 12.47 -16.30
CA ASP A 438 -7.84 13.54 -16.80
C ASP A 438 -8.19 14.51 -15.66
N VAL A 439 -7.62 15.72 -15.76
CA VAL A 439 -7.80 16.78 -14.77
C VAL A 439 -9.27 17.19 -14.62
N GLU A 440 -10.02 17.22 -15.75
CA GLU A 440 -11.45 17.55 -15.73
C GLU A 440 -12.27 16.44 -15.07
N SER A 441 -11.92 15.16 -15.28
CA SER A 441 -12.55 14.04 -14.58
C SER A 441 -12.37 14.11 -13.07
N ILE A 442 -11.17 14.50 -12.60
CA ILE A 442 -10.93 14.72 -11.16
C ILE A 442 -11.77 15.91 -10.67
N ALA A 443 -11.78 17.00 -11.41
CA ALA A 443 -12.53 18.22 -11.07
C ALA A 443 -14.05 17.94 -10.99
N ASP A 444 -14.60 17.23 -11.95
CA ASP A 444 -16.01 16.87 -12.00
C ASP A 444 -16.40 15.94 -10.84
N ALA A 445 -15.59 14.94 -10.53
CA ALA A 445 -15.82 14.06 -9.39
C ALA A 445 -15.75 14.81 -8.06
N LEU A 446 -14.78 15.75 -7.92
CA LEU A 446 -14.64 16.59 -6.73
C LEU A 446 -15.84 17.53 -6.57
N GLN A 447 -16.25 18.20 -7.63
CA GLN A 447 -17.42 19.08 -7.59
C GLN A 447 -18.70 18.28 -7.24
N LEU A 448 -18.90 17.12 -7.86
CA LEU A 448 -20.02 16.25 -7.53
C LEU A 448 -20.00 15.84 -6.05
N ALA A 449 -18.83 15.48 -5.51
CA ALA A 449 -18.67 15.10 -4.11
C ALA A 449 -19.00 16.27 -3.16
N ILE A 450 -18.72 17.52 -3.56
CA ILE A 450 -19.06 18.73 -2.78
C ILE A 450 -20.56 19.02 -2.85
N GLU A 451 -21.16 18.92 -4.02
CA GLU A 451 -22.52 19.43 -4.31
C GLU A 451 -23.62 18.36 -4.19
N ASP A 452 -23.29 17.05 -4.11
CA ASP A 452 -24.27 15.96 -4.07
C ASP A 452 -25.23 16.14 -2.88
N ASP A 453 -26.44 15.63 -3.05
CA ASP A 453 -27.48 15.65 -2.02
C ASP A 453 -26.97 14.99 -0.72
N PRO A 454 -27.16 15.64 0.45
CA PRO A 454 -26.69 15.10 1.73
C PRO A 454 -27.17 13.66 2.00
N VAL A 455 -28.37 13.27 1.57
CA VAL A 455 -28.90 11.92 1.74
C VAL A 455 -28.09 10.91 0.89
N ASN A 456 -27.69 11.32 -0.32
CA ASN A 456 -26.83 10.49 -1.19
C ASN A 456 -25.43 10.33 -0.59
N LYS A 457 -24.81 11.40 -0.08
CA LYS A 457 -23.50 11.34 0.59
C LYS A 457 -23.52 10.37 1.75
N VAL A 458 -24.49 10.52 2.65
CA VAL A 458 -24.67 9.63 3.82
C VAL A 458 -24.84 8.18 3.38
N ARG A 459 -25.67 7.92 2.37
CA ARG A 459 -25.89 6.57 1.85
C ARG A 459 -24.59 5.95 1.32
N ARG A 460 -23.82 6.71 0.51
CA ARG A 460 -22.56 6.25 -0.07
C ARG A 460 -21.54 5.90 1.02
N MET A 461 -21.33 6.81 1.97
CA MET A 461 -20.37 6.62 3.05
C MET A 461 -20.75 5.42 3.93
N ARG A 462 -22.03 5.27 4.29
CA ARG A 462 -22.51 4.11 5.08
C ARG A 462 -22.31 2.79 4.37
N GLN A 463 -22.60 2.70 3.06
CA GLN A 463 -22.36 1.47 2.30
C GLN A 463 -20.89 1.10 2.24
N MET A 464 -19.99 2.07 2.13
CA MET A 464 -18.56 1.83 2.19
C MET A 464 -18.10 1.41 3.60
N TRP A 465 -18.64 2.04 4.63
CA TRP A 465 -18.38 1.66 6.02
C TRP A 465 -18.86 0.23 6.33
N ASP A 466 -20.07 -0.13 5.95
CA ASP A 466 -20.63 -1.48 6.14
C ASP A 466 -19.71 -2.53 5.48
N HIS A 467 -19.23 -2.25 4.26
CA HIS A 467 -18.27 -3.12 3.58
C HIS A 467 -16.95 -3.27 4.37
N LEU A 468 -16.40 -2.19 4.94
CA LEU A 468 -15.17 -2.26 5.72
C LEU A 468 -15.32 -3.04 7.03
N GLN A 469 -16.49 -3.00 7.65
CA GLN A 469 -16.77 -3.81 8.86
C GLN A 469 -16.81 -5.30 8.53
N GLU A 470 -17.37 -5.67 7.38
CA GLU A 470 -17.45 -7.08 6.95
C GLU A 470 -16.11 -7.59 6.41
N HIS A 471 -15.25 -6.71 5.86
CA HIS A 471 -14.00 -7.05 5.18
C HIS A 471 -12.83 -6.31 5.86
N ASP A 472 -12.59 -6.63 7.11
CA ASP A 472 -11.49 -6.07 7.89
C ASP A 472 -10.15 -6.79 7.59
N VAL A 473 -9.10 -6.33 8.24
CA VAL A 473 -7.75 -6.88 8.10
C VAL A 473 -7.63 -8.33 8.60
N ASN A 474 -8.42 -8.72 9.61
CA ASN A 474 -8.38 -10.09 10.13
C ASN A 474 -8.99 -11.06 9.11
N ARG A 475 -10.08 -10.65 8.46
CA ARG A 475 -10.69 -11.45 7.38
C ARG A 475 -9.74 -11.62 6.21
N TRP A 476 -9.00 -10.57 5.81
CA TRP A 476 -7.97 -10.67 4.79
C TRP A 476 -6.90 -11.70 5.13
N ALA A 477 -6.30 -11.60 6.32
CA ALA A 477 -5.26 -12.52 6.75
C ALA A 477 -5.77 -13.97 6.83
N ASN A 478 -6.95 -14.17 7.45
CA ASN A 478 -7.54 -15.49 7.60
C ASN A 478 -7.89 -16.13 6.25
N ALA A 479 -8.42 -15.36 5.29
CA ALA A 479 -8.75 -15.87 3.96
C ALA A 479 -7.50 -16.38 3.21
N PHE A 480 -6.39 -15.66 3.29
CA PHE A 480 -5.12 -16.08 2.69
C PHE A 480 -4.55 -17.32 3.40
N LEU A 481 -4.48 -17.30 4.73
CA LEU A 481 -3.94 -18.40 5.53
C LEU A 481 -4.78 -19.68 5.41
N GLN A 482 -6.11 -19.55 5.21
CA GLN A 482 -6.95 -20.69 4.93
C GLN A 482 -6.55 -21.38 3.64
N GLN A 483 -6.25 -20.61 2.57
CA GLN A 483 -5.80 -21.20 1.30
C GLN A 483 -4.44 -21.90 1.41
N LEU A 484 -3.56 -21.44 2.29
CA LEU A 484 -2.30 -22.13 2.60
C LEU A 484 -2.54 -23.47 3.31
N ARG A 485 -3.41 -23.49 4.32
CA ARG A 485 -3.75 -24.73 5.06
C ARG A 485 -4.44 -25.80 4.19
N GLU A 486 -5.14 -25.38 3.14
CA GLU A 486 -5.80 -26.32 2.19
C GLU A 486 -4.83 -26.93 1.16
N VAL A 487 -3.55 -26.58 1.22
CA VAL A 487 -2.48 -27.20 0.39
C VAL A 487 -1.86 -28.39 1.10
N GLU A 488 -1.93 -28.43 2.44
CA GLU A 488 -1.51 -29.59 3.27
C GLU A 488 -2.47 -30.79 3.06
#